data_e5ceea745055c7774af50afb31deb262
#
_entry.id   e5ceea745055c7774af50afb31deb262
#
_cell.length_a   1.000
_cell.length_b   1.000
_cell.length_c   1.000
_cell.angle_alpha   90.00
_cell.angle_beta   90.00
_cell.angle_gamma   90.00
#
_symmetry.space_group_name_H-M   'P 1'
#
loop_
_entity.id
_entity.type
_entity.pdbx_description
1 polymer ?
#
loop_
_entity_poly.entity_id
_entity_poly.type
_entity_poly.pdbx_seq_one_letter_code
_entity_poly.pdbx_strand_id
1 'polypeptide(L)'
;MANPNSVGELYLDSFGNVKVAYASSVSLAATGNAVVTLPLVGGGLTNGGAVSNSGGVIIRKITVTSPAGSVSSADVAISLGSNGNAGNLITANTTLTTLSAAGRYQDIPISGAYGANTYVSGATTSALFVTVNTASGNNNTVNFSVYGDVVSF
;
A
#
# COMPACT_ATOMS: atom_id res chain seq x y z
N MET A 1 -25.48 21.32 7.20
CA MET A 1 -24.30 21.15 6.34
C MET A 1 -24.23 19.70 5.93
N ALA A 2 -24.21 19.42 4.64
CA ALA A 2 -23.98 18.07 4.18
C ALA A 2 -22.59 17.64 4.63
N ASN A 3 -22.49 16.47 5.25
CA ASN A 3 -21.20 15.89 5.60
C ASN A 3 -20.40 15.69 4.30
N PRO A 4 -19.27 16.35 4.09
CA PRO A 4 -18.46 16.15 2.89
C PRO A 4 -17.89 14.74 2.77
N ASN A 5 -18.08 13.90 3.78
CA ASN A 5 -17.55 12.55 3.86
C ASN A 5 -18.52 11.45 3.43
N SER A 6 -19.54 11.77 2.68
CA SER A 6 -20.37 10.72 2.06
C SER A 6 -19.65 9.94 0.97
N VAL A 7 -18.37 10.22 0.75
CA VAL A 7 -17.55 9.59 -0.29
C VAL A 7 -16.37 8.93 0.36
N GLY A 8 -16.56 7.71 0.81
CA GLY A 8 -15.51 6.90 1.38
C GLY A 8 -14.98 7.46 2.72
N GLU A 9 -14.96 6.63 3.71
CA GLU A 9 -14.41 7.01 5.00
C GLU A 9 -12.90 7.30 4.84
N LEU A 10 -12.52 8.54 5.11
CA LEU A 10 -11.12 8.91 5.24
C LEU A 10 -10.62 8.36 6.57
N TYR A 11 -9.92 7.25 6.52
CA TYR A 11 -9.25 6.70 7.70
C TYR A 11 -7.95 7.45 7.93
N LEU A 12 -7.87 8.18 9.02
CA LEU A 12 -6.66 8.80 9.50
C LEU A 12 -5.92 7.82 10.40
N ASP A 13 -4.60 7.76 10.29
CA ASP A 13 -3.78 7.16 11.33
C ASP A 13 -3.71 8.11 12.54
N SER A 14 -3.05 7.66 13.63
CA SER A 14 -2.88 8.46 14.84
C SER A 14 -2.05 9.74 14.63
N PHE A 15 -1.43 9.92 13.47
CA PHE A 15 -0.62 11.07 13.10
C PHE A 15 -1.32 11.98 12.09
N GLY A 16 -2.57 11.67 11.71
CA GLY A 16 -3.35 12.47 10.78
C GLY A 16 -3.11 12.14 9.31
N ASN A 17 -2.33 11.11 8.97
CA ASN A 17 -2.17 10.69 7.59
C ASN A 17 -3.41 9.96 7.08
N VAL A 18 -3.79 10.23 5.85
CA VAL A 18 -4.92 9.57 5.19
C VAL A 18 -4.49 8.20 4.68
N LYS A 19 -5.30 7.17 4.95
CA LYS A 19 -5.11 5.86 4.35
C LYS A 19 -5.53 5.92 2.88
N VAL A 20 -4.58 5.77 1.98
CA VAL A 20 -4.78 5.91 0.53
C VAL A 20 -4.86 4.58 -0.21
N ALA A 21 -4.38 3.51 0.40
CA ALA A 21 -4.55 2.15 -0.12
C ALA A 21 -4.61 1.13 1.01
N TYR A 22 -5.30 0.02 0.77
CA TYR A 22 -5.44 -1.04 1.76
C TYR A 22 -5.71 -2.39 1.10
N ALA A 23 -5.09 -3.44 1.61
CA ALA A 23 -5.44 -4.80 1.30
C ALA A 23 -5.40 -5.66 2.55
N SER A 24 -6.41 -6.49 2.76
CA SER A 24 -6.51 -7.38 3.91
C SER A 24 -6.32 -8.84 3.52
N SER A 25 -5.86 -9.63 4.49
CA SER A 25 -5.75 -11.09 4.35
C SER A 25 -4.91 -11.52 3.15
N VAL A 26 -3.84 -10.78 2.89
CA VAL A 26 -2.92 -11.05 1.80
C VAL A 26 -2.07 -12.25 2.15
N SER A 27 -2.09 -13.27 1.29
CA SER A 27 -1.21 -14.43 1.43
C SER A 27 0.19 -14.12 0.90
N LEU A 28 1.20 -14.46 1.68
CA LEU A 28 2.61 -14.40 1.27
C LEU A 28 3.19 -15.82 1.08
N ALA A 29 2.35 -16.82 0.90
CA ALA A 29 2.74 -18.23 0.82
C ALA A 29 3.49 -18.59 -0.48
N ALA A 30 3.36 -17.79 -1.52
CA ALA A 30 4.01 -18.01 -2.80
C ALA A 30 4.75 -16.76 -3.29
N THR A 31 5.85 -16.98 -4.01
CA THR A 31 6.55 -15.92 -4.73
C THR A 31 5.81 -15.54 -6.01
N GLY A 32 5.96 -14.32 -6.48
CA GLY A 32 5.39 -13.87 -7.75
C GLY A 32 5.47 -12.37 -7.92
N ASN A 33 5.35 -11.94 -9.15
CA ASN A 33 5.30 -10.52 -9.50
C ASN A 33 3.88 -10.00 -9.28
N ALA A 34 3.74 -8.92 -8.53
CA ALA A 34 2.47 -8.22 -8.30
C ALA A 34 1.34 -9.17 -7.83
N VAL A 35 1.61 -9.92 -6.79
CA VAL A 35 0.69 -10.93 -6.24
C VAL A 35 -0.60 -10.29 -5.70
N VAL A 36 -0.51 -9.06 -5.22
CA VAL A 36 -1.65 -8.36 -4.61
C VAL A 36 -1.76 -6.94 -5.14
N THR A 37 -2.94 -6.61 -5.57
CA THR A 37 -3.30 -5.24 -5.91
C THR A 37 -3.78 -4.52 -4.66
N LEU A 38 -3.18 -3.38 -4.36
CA LEU A 38 -3.65 -2.47 -3.33
C LEU A 38 -4.45 -1.36 -4.01
N PRO A 39 -5.78 -1.46 -4.07
CA PRO A 39 -6.58 -0.40 -4.67
C PRO A 39 -6.35 0.90 -3.90
N LEU A 40 -6.11 1.98 -4.61
CA LEU A 40 -6.09 3.30 -4.00
C LEU A 40 -7.47 3.57 -3.40
N VAL A 41 -7.52 3.68 -2.10
CA VAL A 41 -8.78 3.84 -1.37
C VAL A 41 -9.36 5.22 -1.62
N GLY A 42 -10.58 5.18 -1.79
CA GLY A 42 -11.35 6.36 -1.82
C GLY A 42 -11.52 6.72 -3.25
N GLY A 43 -12.53 6.41 -3.66
CA GLY A 43 -13.05 7.27 -4.61
C GLY A 43 -12.63 8.73 -4.40
N GLY A 44 -11.81 9.01 -3.40
CA GLY A 44 -11.20 10.32 -3.21
C GLY A 44 -10.37 10.75 -4.40
N LEU A 45 -9.76 9.84 -5.05
CA LEU A 45 -9.18 10.11 -6.36
C LEU A 45 -10.24 9.98 -7.45
N THR A 46 -11.33 9.31 -7.20
CA THR A 46 -12.41 9.06 -8.15
C THR A 46 -13.76 9.56 -7.64
N ASN A 47 -13.79 10.50 -6.79
CA ASN A 47 -14.93 11.18 -6.26
C ASN A 47 -16.23 10.99 -7.07
N GLY A 48 -16.95 9.91 -6.83
CA GLY A 48 -18.25 9.72 -7.47
C GLY A 48 -18.25 9.77 -8.99
N GLY A 49 -17.13 9.41 -9.63
CA GLY A 49 -17.04 9.27 -11.07
C GLY A 49 -16.52 10.50 -11.82
N ALA A 50 -16.02 11.49 -11.16
CA ALA A 50 -15.49 12.66 -11.84
C ALA A 50 -14.28 13.26 -11.14
N VAL A 51 -13.34 12.47 -10.70
CA VAL A 51 -12.06 13.09 -10.51
C VAL A 51 -11.50 13.37 -11.88
N SER A 52 -11.48 14.65 -12.13
CA SER A 52 -10.54 15.19 -13.07
C SER A 52 -9.22 14.44 -12.91
N ASN A 53 -8.61 14.10 -13.99
CA ASN A 53 -7.28 13.49 -14.10
C ASN A 53 -6.17 14.31 -13.42
N SER A 54 -6.50 15.19 -12.51
CA SER A 54 -5.61 16.17 -11.89
C SER A 54 -5.31 15.90 -10.43
N GLY A 55 -5.77 14.78 -9.88
CA GLY A 55 -5.48 14.39 -8.50
C GLY A 55 -4.52 13.22 -8.39
N GLY A 56 -3.93 13.06 -7.21
CA GLY A 56 -3.04 11.95 -6.91
C GLY A 56 -2.70 11.88 -5.43
N VAL A 57 -1.69 11.08 -5.11
CA VAL A 57 -1.23 10.90 -3.73
C VAL A 57 0.28 11.04 -3.64
N ILE A 58 0.75 11.51 -2.50
CA ILE A 58 2.14 11.41 -2.09
C ILE A 58 2.20 10.38 -0.97
N ILE A 59 2.85 9.25 -1.21
CA ILE A 59 2.94 8.18 -0.23
C ILE A 59 3.92 8.57 0.87
N ARG A 60 3.48 8.48 2.12
CA ARG A 60 4.27 8.88 3.28
C ARG A 60 4.68 7.70 4.16
N LYS A 61 3.83 6.69 4.24
CA LYS A 61 4.03 5.56 5.14
C LYS A 61 3.36 4.31 4.59
N ILE A 62 4.03 3.19 4.77
CA ILE A 62 3.47 1.87 4.48
C ILE A 62 3.64 1.01 5.72
N THR A 63 2.53 0.48 6.23
CA THR A 63 2.52 -0.39 7.41
C THR A 63 1.96 -1.75 7.03
N VAL A 64 2.66 -2.80 7.42
CA VAL A 64 2.21 -4.18 7.30
C VAL A 64 1.90 -4.71 8.69
N THR A 65 0.76 -5.35 8.85
CA THR A 65 0.37 -5.99 10.10
C THR A 65 0.14 -7.47 9.88
N SER A 66 0.51 -8.30 10.86
CA SER A 66 0.33 -9.75 10.81
C SER A 66 -0.79 -10.17 11.76
N PRO A 67 -2.04 -10.27 11.29
CA PRO A 67 -3.15 -10.69 12.14
C PRO A 67 -3.16 -12.19 12.44
N ALA A 68 -2.58 -13.02 11.57
CA ALA A 68 -2.74 -14.47 11.62
C ALA A 68 -1.56 -15.22 12.24
N GLY A 69 -0.33 -14.69 12.14
CA GLY A 69 0.86 -15.38 12.65
C GLY A 69 2.15 -14.88 12.00
N SER A 70 3.24 -15.62 12.21
CA SER A 70 4.54 -15.22 11.68
C SER A 70 4.61 -15.28 10.15
N VAL A 71 5.17 -14.23 9.56
CA VAL A 71 5.59 -14.15 8.15
C VAL A 71 6.99 -13.54 8.02
N SER A 72 7.79 -13.66 9.06
CA SER A 72 9.07 -12.95 9.19
C SER A 72 10.14 -13.34 8.18
N SER A 73 9.97 -14.43 7.46
CA SER A 73 10.86 -14.86 6.37
C SER A 73 10.47 -14.29 4.99
N ALA A 74 9.31 -13.66 4.87
CA ALA A 74 8.87 -13.12 3.59
C ALA A 74 9.61 -11.84 3.24
N ASP A 75 9.98 -11.71 1.95
CA ASP A 75 10.47 -10.48 1.36
C ASP A 75 9.43 -9.91 0.41
N VAL A 76 9.12 -8.64 0.56
CA VAL A 76 8.14 -7.95 -0.26
C VAL A 76 8.68 -6.63 -0.79
N ALA A 77 8.19 -6.24 -1.96
CA ALA A 77 8.38 -4.90 -2.52
C ALA A 77 7.02 -4.33 -2.95
N ILE A 78 6.87 -3.02 -2.92
CA ILE A 78 5.65 -2.34 -3.38
C ILE A 78 6.01 -1.45 -4.56
N SER A 79 5.23 -1.55 -5.62
CA SER A 79 5.47 -0.85 -6.88
C SER A 79 4.21 -0.25 -7.48
N LEU A 80 4.41 0.68 -8.42
CA LEU A 80 3.33 1.27 -9.23
C LEU A 80 2.90 0.37 -10.39
N GLY A 81 3.73 -0.57 -10.79
CA GLY A 81 3.46 -1.46 -11.90
C GLY A 81 3.33 -2.91 -11.47
N SER A 82 2.52 -3.68 -12.18
CA SER A 82 2.23 -5.08 -11.85
C SER A 82 3.42 -6.04 -12.01
N ASN A 83 4.50 -5.59 -12.63
CA ASN A 83 5.68 -6.42 -12.91
C ASN A 83 6.83 -6.25 -11.92
N GLY A 84 6.67 -5.42 -10.88
CA GLY A 84 7.71 -5.19 -9.88
C GLY A 84 9.03 -4.62 -10.43
N ASN A 85 9.00 -3.97 -11.60
CA ASN A 85 10.20 -3.38 -12.21
C ASN A 85 10.86 -2.36 -11.29
N ALA A 86 12.18 -2.36 -11.25
CA ALA A 86 12.99 -1.49 -10.39
C ALA A 86 12.66 0.01 -10.57
N GLY A 87 12.32 0.45 -11.78
CA GLY A 87 11.93 1.83 -12.06
C GLY A 87 10.58 2.25 -11.45
N ASN A 88 9.76 1.30 -11.04
CA ASN A 88 8.42 1.54 -10.49
C ASN A 88 8.34 1.27 -8.98
N LEU A 89 9.44 0.94 -8.33
CA LEU A 89 9.45 0.61 -6.90
C LEU A 89 9.18 1.85 -6.04
N ILE A 90 8.22 1.72 -5.14
CA ILE A 90 7.98 2.63 -4.02
C ILE A 90 8.85 2.22 -2.84
N THR A 91 8.93 0.91 -2.59
CA THR A 91 9.81 0.32 -1.58
C THR A 91 10.81 -0.62 -2.25
N ALA A 92 12.04 -0.62 -1.76
CA ALA A 92 12.98 -1.70 -2.07
C ALA A 92 12.47 -3.03 -1.48
N ASN A 93 13.07 -4.14 -1.92
CA ASN A 93 12.81 -5.43 -1.31
C ASN A 93 13.09 -5.38 0.20
N THR A 94 12.09 -5.73 1.00
CA THR A 94 12.15 -5.61 2.46
C THR A 94 11.70 -6.90 3.11
N THR A 95 12.55 -7.47 3.96
CA THR A 95 12.21 -8.64 4.78
C THR A 95 11.30 -8.22 5.95
N LEU A 96 10.25 -8.97 6.19
CA LEU A 96 9.25 -8.67 7.22
C LEU A 96 9.67 -9.19 8.61
N THR A 97 10.91 -8.96 9.01
CA THR A 97 11.56 -9.56 10.19
C THR A 97 10.81 -9.34 11.51
N THR A 98 10.12 -8.22 11.66
CA THR A 98 9.38 -7.93 12.90
C THR A 98 8.04 -8.65 12.98
N LEU A 99 7.54 -9.19 11.86
CA LEU A 99 6.27 -9.91 11.81
C LEU A 99 6.45 -11.40 12.21
N SER A 100 7.05 -11.62 13.36
CA SER A 100 7.38 -12.95 13.89
C SER A 100 6.24 -13.63 14.66
N ALA A 101 5.13 -12.94 14.88
CA ALA A 101 3.95 -13.45 15.57
C ALA A 101 2.70 -12.69 15.17
N ALA A 102 1.52 -13.24 15.50
CA ALA A 102 0.24 -12.54 15.36
C ALA A 102 0.23 -11.21 16.11
N GLY A 103 -0.47 -10.23 15.60
CA GLY A 103 -0.62 -8.91 16.20
C GLY A 103 0.62 -8.00 16.09
N ARG A 104 1.65 -8.42 15.38
CA ARG A 104 2.84 -7.60 15.10
C ARG A 104 2.62 -6.70 13.88
N TYR A 105 3.40 -5.63 13.81
CA TYR A 105 3.44 -4.73 12.66
C TYR A 105 4.87 -4.39 12.26
N GLN A 106 5.01 -3.94 11.03
CA GLN A 106 6.27 -3.42 10.49
C GLN A 106 5.97 -2.28 9.53
N ASP A 107 6.66 -1.16 9.71
CA ASP A 107 6.69 -0.12 8.71
C ASP A 107 7.73 -0.45 7.64
N ILE A 108 7.35 -0.33 6.38
CA ILE A 108 8.26 -0.56 5.24
C ILE A 108 8.84 0.78 4.81
N PRO A 109 10.18 0.93 4.74
CA PRO A 109 10.81 2.15 4.27
C PRO A 109 10.44 2.47 2.81
N ILE A 110 10.09 3.72 2.54
CA ILE A 110 9.88 4.21 1.17
C ILE A 110 11.26 4.57 0.61
N SER A 111 11.86 3.63 -0.11
CA SER A 111 13.26 3.68 -0.53
C SER A 111 13.48 3.27 -1.99
N GLY A 112 12.40 3.13 -2.75
CA GLY A 112 12.45 2.81 -4.17
C GLY A 112 12.74 4.04 -5.04
N ALA A 113 12.66 3.87 -6.36
CA ALA A 113 12.80 4.95 -7.33
C ALA A 113 11.76 6.06 -7.12
N TYR A 114 10.59 5.69 -6.62
CA TYR A 114 9.56 6.61 -6.14
C TYR A 114 9.71 6.82 -4.63
N GLY A 115 10.54 7.76 -4.24
CA GLY A 115 10.78 8.09 -2.82
C GLY A 115 9.58 8.80 -2.15
N ALA A 116 9.74 9.10 -0.85
CA ALA A 116 8.69 9.64 0.01
C ALA A 116 8.03 10.97 -0.44
N ASN A 117 8.64 11.66 -1.39
CA ASN A 117 8.11 12.93 -1.92
C ASN A 117 7.60 12.80 -3.36
N THR A 118 7.52 11.59 -3.88
CA THR A 118 7.08 11.38 -5.24
C THR A 118 5.56 11.39 -5.31
N TYR A 119 5.06 12.20 -6.22
CA TYR A 119 3.65 12.25 -6.55
C TYR A 119 3.24 11.07 -7.42
N VAL A 120 2.20 10.35 -7.00
CA VAL A 120 1.58 9.27 -7.76
C VAL A 120 0.29 9.79 -8.37
N SER A 121 0.28 9.94 -9.68
CA SER A 121 -0.89 10.46 -10.41
C SER A 121 -2.05 9.47 -10.42
N GLY A 122 -3.22 9.92 -10.01
CA GLY A 122 -4.47 9.16 -10.10
C GLY A 122 -4.95 8.93 -11.54
N ALA A 123 -4.48 9.75 -12.48
CA ALA A 123 -4.80 9.59 -13.90
C ALA A 123 -4.13 8.36 -14.54
N THR A 124 -2.96 7.99 -14.03
CA THR A 124 -2.13 6.91 -14.60
C THR A 124 -1.98 5.71 -13.69
N THR A 125 -2.31 5.84 -12.42
CA THR A 125 -2.15 4.80 -11.41
C THR A 125 -3.46 4.56 -10.70
N SER A 126 -4.08 3.42 -10.97
CA SER A 126 -5.33 3.00 -10.33
C SER A 126 -5.12 2.08 -9.13
N ALA A 127 -3.91 1.58 -8.93
CA ALA A 127 -3.57 0.65 -7.86
C ALA A 127 -2.07 0.61 -7.60
N LEU A 128 -1.71 0.17 -6.40
CA LEU A 128 -0.36 -0.26 -6.07
C LEU A 128 -0.30 -1.78 -6.10
N PHE A 129 0.90 -2.32 -6.22
CA PHE A 129 1.12 -3.76 -6.30
C PHE A 129 2.14 -4.21 -5.28
N VAL A 130 1.88 -5.36 -4.66
CA VAL A 130 2.85 -6.06 -3.81
C VAL A 130 3.47 -7.18 -4.62
N THR A 131 4.78 -7.23 -4.65
CA THR A 131 5.55 -8.35 -5.19
C THR A 131 6.12 -9.14 -4.02
N VAL A 132 5.89 -10.44 -4.00
CA VAL A 132 6.51 -11.35 -3.03
C VAL A 132 7.75 -11.96 -3.65
N ASN A 133 8.92 -11.54 -3.19
CA ASN A 133 10.22 -12.01 -3.70
C ASN A 133 10.68 -13.28 -2.99
N THR A 134 10.37 -13.39 -1.70
CA THR A 134 10.57 -14.60 -0.90
C THR A 134 9.28 -14.94 -0.18
N ALA A 135 8.83 -16.17 -0.32
CA ALA A 135 7.61 -16.64 0.33
C ALA A 135 7.80 -16.81 1.85
N SER A 136 6.70 -16.65 2.60
CA SER A 136 6.72 -16.86 4.07
C SER A 136 6.89 -18.31 4.50
N GLY A 137 6.70 -19.25 3.58
CA GLY A 137 6.75 -20.68 3.88
C GLY A 137 5.54 -21.22 4.65
N ASN A 138 4.51 -20.40 4.86
CA ASN A 138 3.28 -20.78 5.55
C ASN A 138 2.06 -20.05 4.95
N ASN A 139 0.87 -20.36 5.44
CA ASN A 139 -0.39 -19.79 4.95
C ASN A 139 -0.88 -18.59 5.79
N ASN A 140 -0.04 -18.03 6.65
CA ASN A 140 -0.42 -16.83 7.39
C ASN A 140 -0.57 -15.63 6.45
N THR A 141 -1.49 -14.76 6.80
CA THR A 141 -1.84 -13.59 6.01
C THR A 141 -1.42 -12.30 6.70
N VAL A 142 -1.29 -11.26 5.91
CA VAL A 142 -0.97 -9.91 6.37
C VAL A 142 -1.96 -8.90 5.81
N ASN A 143 -2.03 -7.75 6.47
CA ASN A 143 -2.73 -6.59 5.95
C ASN A 143 -1.72 -5.51 5.58
N PHE A 144 -1.90 -4.89 4.42
CA PHE A 144 -1.13 -3.73 3.97
C PHE A 144 -1.98 -2.48 4.12
N SER A 145 -1.39 -1.44 4.70
CA SER A 145 -1.99 -0.10 4.78
C SER A 145 -0.99 0.92 4.26
N VAL A 146 -1.41 1.72 3.31
CA VAL A 146 -0.62 2.80 2.72
C VAL A 146 -1.26 4.12 3.10
N TYR A 147 -0.45 5.03 3.64
CA TYR A 147 -0.87 6.36 4.08
C TYR A 147 -0.14 7.42 3.29
N GLY A 148 -0.79 8.54 3.08
CA GLY A 148 -0.19 9.63 2.33
C GLY A 148 -1.05 10.89 2.31
N ASP A 149 -0.57 11.85 1.54
CA ASP A 149 -1.28 13.10 1.29
C ASP A 149 -2.06 12.97 -0.02
N VAL A 150 -3.31 13.31 0.00
CA VAL A 150 -4.12 13.45 -1.23
C VAL A 150 -3.88 14.85 -1.79
N VAL A 151 -3.48 14.90 -3.05
CA VAL A 151 -3.17 16.15 -3.76
C VAL A 151 -4.15 16.30 -4.92
N SER A 152 -4.80 17.46 -5.00
CA SER A 152 -5.67 17.83 -6.11
C SER A 152 -5.27 19.20 -6.64
N PHE A 153 -5.35 19.38 -7.92
CA PHE A 153 -5.01 20.62 -8.60
C PHE A 153 -6.24 21.28 -9.17
#